data_8753d3e9d71f335c41fa542655e4ab96
#
_entry.id   8753d3e9d71f335c41fa542655e4ab96
#
_cell.length_a   1.000
_cell.length_b   1.000
_cell.length_c   1.000
_cell.angle_alpha   90.00
_cell.angle_beta   90.00
_cell.angle_gamma   90.00
#
_symmetry.space_group_name_H-M   'P 1'
#
loop_
_entity.id
_entity.type
_entity.pdbx_description
1 polymer ?
#
loop_
_entity_poly.entity_id
_entity_poly.type
_entity_poly.pdbx_seq_one_letter_code
_entity_poly.pdbx_strand_id
1 'polypeptide(L)' 'MKATGIVRRIDDLGRIVIPKEIRRTLRLREGTPLEIYTDTEGRIVLKKYSPM' A
#
# COMPACT_ATOMS: atom_id res chain seq x y z
N MET A 1 -8.98 3.37 9.92
CA MET A 1 -7.58 3.03 9.58
C MET A 1 -6.72 3.04 10.83
N LYS A 2 -5.70 2.25 10.85
CA LYS A 2 -4.85 2.07 12.00
C LYS A 2 -3.41 2.40 11.63
N ALA A 3 -2.77 3.27 12.40
CA ALA A 3 -1.37 3.63 12.15
C ALA A 3 -0.46 2.47 12.54
N THR A 4 0.55 2.22 11.72
CA THR A 4 1.54 1.17 11.98
C THR A 4 2.82 1.73 12.58
N GLY A 5 3.02 3.04 12.49
CA GLY A 5 4.28 3.67 12.87
C GLY A 5 5.39 3.50 11.84
N ILE A 6 5.12 2.81 10.75
CA ILE A 6 6.12 2.59 9.70
C ILE A 6 6.14 3.77 8.76
N VAL A 7 7.34 4.29 8.49
CA VAL A 7 7.54 5.42 7.57
C VAL A 7 8.45 4.96 6.45
N ARG A 8 8.08 5.26 5.22
CA ARG A 8 8.87 4.94 4.04
C ARG A 8 9.05 6.18 3.20
N ARG A 9 10.16 6.25 2.49
CA ARG A 9 10.44 7.37 1.60
C ARG A 9 10.14 6.96 0.17
N ILE A 10 9.60 7.90 -0.57
CA ILE A 10 9.43 7.74 -2.01
C ILE A 10 10.79 7.85 -2.69
N ASP A 11 11.08 6.96 -3.64
CA ASP A 11 12.32 7.01 -4.40
C ASP A 11 12.17 7.91 -5.63
N ASP A 12 13.23 7.98 -6.44
CA ASP A 12 13.26 8.86 -7.61
C ASP A 12 12.31 8.42 -8.72
N LEU A 13 11.81 7.20 -8.66
CA LEU A 13 10.83 6.69 -9.63
C LEU A 13 9.41 6.69 -9.08
N GLY A 14 9.20 7.30 -7.91
CA GLY A 14 7.89 7.39 -7.32
C GLY A 14 7.44 6.11 -6.61
N ARG A 15 8.37 5.25 -6.21
CA ARG A 15 8.05 3.97 -5.59
C ARG A 15 8.30 4.01 -4.10
N ILE A 16 7.54 3.19 -3.37
CA ILE A 16 7.82 2.88 -1.98
C ILE A 16 7.81 1.37 -1.82
N VAL A 17 8.49 0.88 -0.78
CA VAL A 17 8.46 -0.55 -0.46
C VAL A 17 7.44 -0.77 0.63
N ILE A 18 6.51 -1.68 0.39
CA ILE A 18 5.56 -2.10 1.42
C ILE A 18 6.30 -3.07 2.34
N PRO A 19 6.34 -2.78 3.65
CA PRO A 19 7.08 -3.62 4.59
C PRO A 19 6.61 -5.07 4.57
N LYS A 20 7.54 -5.98 4.84
CA LYS A 20 7.28 -7.40 4.82
C LYS A 20 6.15 -7.80 5.78
N GLU A 21 6.09 -7.16 6.93
CA GLU A 21 5.06 -7.45 7.94
C GLU A 21 3.66 -7.16 7.40
N ILE A 22 3.53 -6.05 6.69
CA ILE A 22 2.23 -5.66 6.10
C ILE A 22 1.89 -6.60 4.95
N ARG A 23 2.87 -6.92 4.10
CA ARG A 23 2.63 -7.85 3.00
C ARG A 23 2.17 -9.20 3.52
N ARG A 24 2.76 -9.68 4.59
CA ARG A 24 2.41 -10.96 5.20
C ARG A 24 0.99 -10.91 5.79
N THR A 25 0.70 -9.87 6.55
CA THR A 25 -0.61 -9.73 7.21
C THR A 25 -1.74 -9.64 6.19
N LEU A 26 -1.54 -8.90 5.11
CA LEU A 26 -2.55 -8.71 4.08
C LEU A 26 -2.42 -9.70 2.92
N ARG A 27 -1.47 -10.61 2.99
CA ARG A 27 -1.22 -11.62 1.96
C ARG A 27 -0.95 -11.00 0.60
N LEU A 28 -0.10 -9.98 0.59
CA LEU A 28 0.33 -9.34 -0.64
C LEU A 28 1.55 -10.07 -1.17
N ARG A 29 1.47 -10.53 -2.41
CA ARG A 29 2.54 -11.29 -3.05
C ARG A 29 2.91 -10.65 -4.36
N GLU A 30 3.98 -11.12 -4.98
CA GLU A 30 4.36 -10.66 -6.30
C GLU A 30 3.17 -10.85 -7.25
N GLY A 31 2.83 -9.78 -7.96
CA GLY A 31 1.72 -9.81 -8.90
C GLY A 31 0.35 -9.53 -8.31
N THR A 32 0.23 -9.44 -6.98
CA THR A 32 -1.06 -9.08 -6.38
C THR A 32 -1.49 -7.71 -6.87
N PRO A 33 -2.64 -7.58 -7.53
CA PRO A 33 -3.10 -6.27 -7.99
C PRO A 33 -3.64 -5.44 -6.82
N LEU A 34 -3.24 -4.19 -6.79
CA LEU A 34 -3.69 -3.26 -5.76
C LEU A 34 -4.38 -2.09 -6.43
N GLU A 35 -5.51 -1.72 -5.90
CA GLU A 35 -6.22 -0.53 -6.33
C GLU A 35 -5.79 0.64 -5.44
N ILE A 36 -5.53 1.77 -6.06
CA ILE A 36 -5.01 2.94 -5.36
C ILE A 36 -6.12 3.99 -5.26
N TYR A 37 -6.38 4.43 -4.04
CA TYR A 37 -7.35 5.50 -3.78
C TYR A 37 -6.63 6.69 -3.18
N THR A 38 -7.16 7.87 -3.43
CA THR A 38 -6.72 9.10 -2.76
C THR A 38 -7.94 9.75 -2.13
N ASP A 39 -7.72 10.53 -1.09
CA ASP A 39 -8.80 11.28 -0.46
C ASP A 39 -8.45 12.76 -0.37
N THR A 40 -9.41 13.55 0.09
CA THR A 40 -9.23 15.01 0.18
C THR A 40 -8.29 15.43 1.31
N GLU A 41 -7.92 14.51 2.18
CA GLU A 41 -7.00 14.78 3.28
C GLU A 41 -5.56 14.45 2.93
N GLY A 42 -5.29 14.11 1.67
CA GLY A 42 -3.94 13.84 1.19
C GLY A 42 -3.45 12.44 1.51
N ARG A 43 -4.35 11.50 1.74
CA ARG A 43 -3.98 10.11 2.01
C ARG A 43 -4.04 9.27 0.75
N ILE A 44 -3.13 8.29 0.68
CA ILE A 44 -3.14 7.27 -0.36
C ILE A 44 -3.52 5.97 0.31
N VAL A 45 -4.55 5.31 -0.20
CA VAL A 45 -5.04 4.05 0.35
C VAL A 45 -4.89 2.97 -0.70
N LEU A 46 -4.28 1.86 -0.31
CA LEU A 46 -4.09 0.71 -1.18
C LEU A 46 -5.01 -0.40 -0.72
N LYS A 47 -5.66 -1.02 -1.66
CA LYS A 47 -6.60 -2.10 -1.37
C LYS A 47 -6.39 -3.19 -2.41
N LYS A 48 -6.46 -4.45 -1.99
CA LYS A 48 -6.41 -5.55 -2.95
C LYS A 48 -7.54 -5.40 -3.95
N TYR A 49 -7.21 -5.46 -5.22
CA TYR A 49 -8.20 -5.33 -6.28
C TYR A 49 -8.91 -6.66 -6.48
N SER A 50 -10.23 -6.64 -6.45
CA SER A 50 -11.05 -7.80 -6.66
C SER A 50 -12.12 -7.46 -7.69
N PRO A 51 -11.91 -7.82 -8.96
CA PRO A 51 -12.89 -7.52 -10.01
C PRO A 51 -14.06 -8.50 -9.90
N MET A 52 -15.18 -8.01 -9.46
CA MET A 52 -16.38 -8.83 -9.29
C MET A 52 -17.54 -8.15 -9.96
#